data_790ea1edf9460c497b89a46546bc773a
#
_entry.id   790ea1edf9460c497b89a46546bc773a
#
_cell.length_a   1.000
_cell.length_b   1.000
_cell.length_c   1.000
_cell.angle_alpha   90.00
_cell.angle_beta   90.00
_cell.angle_gamma   90.00
#
_symmetry.space_group_name_H-M   'P 1'
#
loop_
_entity.id
_entity.type
_entity.pdbx_description
1 polymer ?
#
loop_
_entity_poly.entity_id
_entity_poly.type
_entity_poly.pdbx_seq_one_letter_code
_entity_poly.pdbx_strand_id
1 'polypeptide(L)'
;MFSNRIRSPLAGSVRSAGRWVALGASALVTAAGQLVSPSAAPVASADSCPDAEVVFARGTNEPPGSGRVGDAFVSSLRQQAGDMNIRTYGVRYAADTLQLHGGDGANDAISHVKSTVSSCPNTKIVLGGYSQGASVIDIVAGVPIGGINWGSLLPPEYANNVAAVVTFGNVADRAGGSLPVQSAMLGSKAIDLCNPNDPICHAGPGNEWRGHSEGYIPVYTTQAAAFVASKLLAGTGQEVPGFGPSVPWYGPQTPGYGPPTPWYGPQTPGYGPQTPRYGPQTPGYGPQTPGYGPQTPGSGPSIHGSVPPDSPAPQAPLV
;
A
#
# COMPACT_ATOMS: atom_id res chain seq x y z
N MET A 1 20.38 -29.50 -50.30
CA MET A 1 21.21 -30.76 -50.28
C MET A 1 21.20 -31.27 -48.87
N PHE A 2 20.92 -32.55 -48.79
CA PHE A 2 20.90 -33.55 -47.72
C PHE A 2 19.68 -33.53 -46.75
N SER A 3 18.77 -34.34 -47.20
CA SER A 3 17.74 -35.07 -46.51
C SER A 3 18.36 -36.20 -45.66
N ASN A 4 17.83 -36.46 -44.48
CA ASN A 4 17.91 -37.83 -43.93
C ASN A 4 16.67 -38.15 -43.07
N ARG A 5 15.85 -39.05 -43.63
CA ARG A 5 14.78 -39.82 -42.99
C ARG A 5 15.38 -41.11 -42.43
N ILE A 6 14.95 -41.54 -41.25
CA ILE A 6 14.95 -42.96 -40.83
C ILE A 6 13.82 -43.08 -39.79
N ARG A 7 12.67 -43.65 -40.15
CA ARG A 7 12.15 -45.04 -40.15
C ARG A 7 11.97 -45.63 -38.75
N SER A 8 10.68 -45.82 -38.44
CA SER A 8 10.15 -46.76 -37.41
C SER A 8 10.39 -48.22 -37.80
N PRO A 9 10.28 -49.17 -36.89
CA PRO A 9 9.56 -50.39 -37.24
C PRO A 9 8.46 -50.77 -36.22
N LEU A 10 7.51 -51.48 -36.86
CA LEU A 10 6.32 -52.11 -36.33
C LEU A 10 6.60 -53.46 -35.67
N ALA A 11 5.64 -53.88 -34.85
CA ALA A 11 5.03 -55.21 -34.75
C ALA A 11 5.65 -56.27 -33.82
N GLY A 12 4.75 -56.87 -33.08
CA GLY A 12 4.95 -58.11 -32.35
C GLY A 12 3.74 -58.52 -31.50
N SER A 13 2.70 -58.98 -32.21
CA SER A 13 1.55 -59.71 -31.62
C SER A 13 1.96 -61.16 -31.28
N VAL A 14 1.68 -61.64 -30.07
CA VAL A 14 1.57 -63.08 -29.81
C VAL A 14 0.36 -63.35 -28.92
N ARG A 15 -0.61 -64.02 -29.55
CA ARG A 15 -1.74 -64.69 -28.88
C ARG A 15 -1.25 -66.03 -28.33
N SER A 16 -1.64 -66.35 -27.10
CA SER A 16 -1.63 -67.73 -26.62
C SER A 16 -2.90 -68.00 -25.84
N ALA A 17 -3.72 -68.88 -26.41
CA ALA A 17 -4.91 -69.44 -25.78
C ALA A 17 -4.48 -70.66 -24.96
N GLY A 18 -4.93 -70.74 -23.72
CA GLY A 18 -4.80 -71.94 -22.89
C GLY A 18 -6.08 -72.15 -22.09
N ARG A 19 -6.90 -73.07 -22.59
CA ARG A 19 -8.08 -73.62 -21.87
C ARG A 19 -7.56 -74.58 -20.79
N TRP A 20 -8.02 -74.43 -19.56
CA TRP A 20 -8.06 -75.55 -18.59
C TRP A 20 -9.41 -75.59 -17.88
N VAL A 21 -9.86 -76.85 -17.80
CA VAL A 21 -11.18 -77.35 -17.42
C VAL A 21 -11.37 -77.30 -15.89
N ALA A 22 -12.62 -77.16 -15.54
CA ALA A 22 -13.19 -77.09 -14.18
C ALA A 22 -12.88 -78.33 -13.32
N LEU A 23 -12.81 -78.07 -12.01
CA LEU A 23 -13.27 -79.02 -10.99
C LEU A 23 -13.78 -78.20 -9.78
N GLY A 24 -15.03 -78.52 -9.45
CA GLY A 24 -15.71 -77.84 -8.37
C GLY A 24 -15.22 -78.26 -6.94
N ALA A 25 -15.23 -77.34 -6.09
CA ALA A 25 -15.26 -77.60 -4.63
C ALA A 25 -16.16 -76.51 -3.99
N SER A 26 -17.31 -76.92 -3.51
CA SER A 26 -18.23 -76.13 -2.74
C SER A 26 -17.57 -75.81 -1.38
N ALA A 27 -17.17 -74.59 -1.16
CA ALA A 27 -16.75 -74.08 0.14
C ALA A 27 -17.83 -73.12 0.66
N LEU A 28 -18.40 -73.44 1.76
CA LEU A 28 -19.30 -72.59 2.58
C LEU A 28 -18.59 -71.31 2.94
N VAL A 29 -19.03 -70.21 2.34
CA VAL A 29 -18.56 -68.85 2.70
C VAL A 29 -19.38 -68.40 3.91
N THR A 30 -18.81 -68.48 5.07
CA THR A 30 -19.25 -67.70 6.24
C THR A 30 -18.98 -66.25 5.94
N ALA A 31 -20.05 -65.48 5.72
CA ALA A 31 -19.99 -64.01 5.60
C ALA A 31 -19.59 -63.39 6.94
N ALA A 32 -18.29 -63.22 7.18
CA ALA A 32 -17.80 -62.29 8.16
C ALA A 32 -17.98 -60.87 7.60
N GLY A 33 -19.00 -60.17 8.11
CA GLY A 33 -19.21 -58.76 7.78
C GLY A 33 -18.01 -57.94 8.25
N GLN A 34 -17.12 -57.59 7.34
CA GLN A 34 -16.13 -56.55 7.60
C GLN A 34 -16.85 -55.22 7.63
N LEU A 35 -17.01 -54.66 8.86
CA LEU A 35 -17.34 -53.28 9.04
C LEU A 35 -16.18 -52.45 8.43
N VAL A 36 -16.35 -52.01 7.20
CA VAL A 36 -15.47 -51.01 6.60
C VAL A 36 -15.72 -49.74 7.36
N SER A 37 -14.88 -49.46 8.37
CA SER A 37 -14.80 -48.14 9.00
C SER A 37 -14.49 -47.16 7.89
N PRO A 38 -15.32 -46.11 7.70
CA PRO A 38 -14.93 -45.05 6.78
C PRO A 38 -13.59 -44.51 7.26
N SER A 39 -12.53 -44.76 6.47
CA SER A 39 -11.27 -44.05 6.65
C SER A 39 -11.60 -42.58 6.55
N ALA A 40 -11.59 -41.88 7.68
CA ALA A 40 -11.62 -40.43 7.69
C ALA A 40 -10.43 -40.00 6.83
N ALA A 41 -10.70 -39.49 5.63
CA ALA A 41 -9.67 -38.83 4.83
C ALA A 41 -9.02 -37.80 5.76
N PRO A 42 -7.68 -37.69 5.79
CA PRO A 42 -7.04 -36.63 6.56
C PRO A 42 -7.64 -35.33 6.03
N VAL A 43 -8.41 -34.64 6.89
CA VAL A 43 -8.75 -33.26 6.65
C VAL A 43 -7.41 -32.57 6.55
N ALA A 44 -7.03 -32.18 5.31
CA ALA A 44 -5.92 -31.28 5.13
C ALA A 44 -6.22 -30.13 6.11
N SER A 45 -5.33 -29.94 7.08
CA SER A 45 -5.41 -28.78 7.96
C SER A 45 -5.43 -27.59 7.02
N ALA A 46 -6.60 -26.99 6.84
CA ALA A 46 -6.66 -25.71 6.17
C ALA A 46 -5.69 -24.85 6.99
N ASP A 47 -4.61 -24.40 6.35
CA ASP A 47 -3.72 -23.41 6.96
C ASP A 47 -4.64 -22.36 7.56
N SER A 48 -4.59 -22.20 8.87
CA SER A 48 -5.50 -21.30 9.55
C SER A 48 -5.37 -19.94 8.90
N CYS A 49 -6.50 -19.35 8.50
CA CYS A 49 -6.50 -18.03 7.90
C CYS A 49 -5.74 -17.05 8.79
N PRO A 50 -4.90 -16.18 8.24
CA PRO A 50 -4.24 -15.15 9.02
C PRO A 50 -5.27 -14.14 9.54
N ASP A 51 -5.00 -13.54 10.70
CA ASP A 51 -5.81 -12.44 11.22
C ASP A 51 -5.72 -11.21 10.30
N ALA A 52 -4.51 -10.96 9.78
CA ALA A 52 -4.27 -9.91 8.79
C ALA A 52 -3.26 -10.34 7.73
N GLU A 53 -3.38 -9.76 6.55
CA GLU A 53 -2.40 -9.92 5.47
C GLU A 53 -1.97 -8.56 4.94
N VAL A 54 -0.64 -8.32 4.93
CA VAL A 54 -0.04 -7.13 4.35
C VAL A 54 0.30 -7.42 2.89
N VAL A 55 -0.38 -6.73 1.97
CA VAL A 55 -0.10 -6.74 0.53
C VAL A 55 0.73 -5.51 0.21
N PHE A 56 2.03 -5.69 -0.06
CA PHE A 56 2.97 -4.58 -0.15
C PHE A 56 3.67 -4.51 -1.52
N ALA A 57 3.64 -3.34 -2.14
CA ALA A 57 4.34 -3.04 -3.39
C ALA A 57 5.68 -2.35 -3.08
N ARG A 58 6.77 -2.98 -3.53
CA ARG A 58 8.15 -2.52 -3.31
C ARG A 58 8.50 -1.30 -4.15
N GLY A 59 9.59 -0.63 -3.83
CA GLY A 59 10.15 0.48 -4.61
C GLY A 59 10.89 0.02 -5.87
N THR A 60 11.26 1.00 -6.71
CA THR A 60 12.00 0.81 -7.96
C THR A 60 13.31 0.05 -7.73
N ASN A 61 13.59 -0.93 -8.60
CA ASN A 61 14.79 -1.78 -8.59
C ASN A 61 15.01 -2.63 -7.32
N GLU A 62 14.06 -2.67 -6.40
CA GLU A 62 14.13 -3.60 -5.28
C GLU A 62 13.86 -5.04 -5.76
N PRO A 63 14.53 -6.06 -5.18
CA PRO A 63 14.29 -7.47 -5.52
C PRO A 63 12.84 -7.88 -5.23
N PRO A 64 12.33 -8.94 -5.89
CA PRO A 64 11.00 -9.48 -5.61
C PRO A 64 10.75 -9.72 -4.12
N GLY A 65 9.57 -9.32 -3.64
CA GLY A 65 9.17 -9.32 -2.23
C GLY A 65 8.50 -8.02 -1.84
N SER A 66 8.44 -7.72 -0.54
CA SER A 66 7.92 -6.46 0.00
C SER A 66 8.92 -5.29 -0.05
N GLY A 67 10.17 -5.56 -0.38
CA GLY A 67 11.22 -4.56 -0.38
C GLY A 67 11.63 -4.12 1.04
N ARG A 68 12.70 -3.33 1.13
CA ARG A 68 13.33 -2.95 2.38
C ARG A 68 12.40 -2.17 3.33
N VAL A 69 11.64 -1.22 2.79
CA VAL A 69 10.71 -0.42 3.58
C VAL A 69 9.51 -1.27 4.03
N GLY A 70 9.00 -2.12 3.14
CA GLY A 70 7.91 -3.05 3.47
C GLY A 70 8.31 -4.07 4.55
N ASP A 71 9.50 -4.63 4.46
CA ASP A 71 10.01 -5.60 5.46
C ASP A 71 10.16 -4.96 6.84
N ALA A 72 10.70 -3.73 6.89
CA ALA A 72 10.84 -2.98 8.13
C ALA A 72 9.48 -2.61 8.73
N PHE A 73 8.53 -2.19 7.90
CA PHE A 73 7.16 -1.91 8.31
C PHE A 73 6.48 -3.15 8.89
N VAL A 74 6.52 -4.28 8.18
CA VAL A 74 5.90 -5.54 8.63
C VAL A 74 6.54 -6.04 9.92
N SER A 75 7.86 -5.95 10.04
CA SER A 75 8.57 -6.30 11.28
C SER A 75 8.08 -5.47 12.46
N SER A 76 7.96 -4.15 12.27
CA SER A 76 7.45 -3.25 13.31
C SER A 76 5.96 -3.49 13.61
N LEU A 77 5.15 -3.81 12.59
CA LEU A 77 3.74 -4.12 12.77
C LEU A 77 3.53 -5.38 13.62
N ARG A 78 4.27 -6.45 13.34
CA ARG A 78 4.22 -7.69 14.13
C ARG A 78 4.57 -7.47 15.59
N GLN A 79 5.50 -6.56 15.88
CA GLN A 79 5.86 -6.22 17.26
C GLN A 79 4.74 -5.43 17.98
N GLN A 80 3.94 -4.66 17.25
CA GLN A 80 2.91 -3.79 17.81
C GLN A 80 1.51 -4.38 17.80
N ALA A 81 1.27 -5.40 16.98
CA ALA A 81 -0.04 -6.03 16.83
C ALA A 81 -0.27 -7.24 17.79
N GLY A 82 0.63 -7.46 18.77
CA GLY A 82 0.54 -8.55 19.72
C GLY A 82 0.63 -9.92 19.05
N ASP A 83 -0.26 -10.84 19.46
CA ASP A 83 -0.23 -12.23 19.00
C ASP A 83 -0.94 -12.47 17.65
N MET A 84 -1.27 -11.40 16.90
CA MET A 84 -1.93 -11.52 15.61
C MET A 84 -1.05 -12.27 14.60
N ASN A 85 -1.63 -13.26 13.95
CA ASN A 85 -1.00 -13.94 12.82
C ASN A 85 -1.05 -13.03 11.58
N ILE A 86 0.06 -12.37 11.28
CA ILE A 86 0.19 -11.44 10.15
C ILE A 86 1.01 -12.08 9.04
N ARG A 87 0.35 -12.33 7.90
CA ARG A 87 0.98 -12.80 6.67
C ARG A 87 1.41 -11.60 5.81
N THR A 88 2.38 -11.81 4.92
CA THR A 88 2.87 -10.78 4.00
C THR A 88 2.87 -11.33 2.58
N TYR A 89 2.39 -10.52 1.65
CA TYR A 89 2.46 -10.74 0.22
C TYR A 89 3.18 -9.58 -0.46
N GLY A 90 4.28 -9.87 -1.15
CA GLY A 90 4.97 -8.91 -2.00
C GLY A 90 4.33 -8.86 -3.39
N VAL A 91 3.81 -7.71 -3.79
CA VAL A 91 3.17 -7.49 -5.09
C VAL A 91 4.14 -7.81 -6.23
N ARG A 92 3.66 -8.57 -7.22
CA ARG A 92 4.45 -9.03 -8.36
C ARG A 92 4.30 -8.06 -9.52
N TYR A 93 5.36 -7.34 -9.81
CA TYR A 93 5.46 -6.45 -10.97
C TYR A 93 6.94 -6.16 -11.27
N ALA A 94 7.25 -5.54 -12.41
CA ALA A 94 8.64 -5.34 -12.82
C ALA A 94 9.41 -4.41 -11.87
N ALA A 95 8.79 -3.38 -11.33
CA ALA A 95 9.40 -2.35 -10.48
C ALA A 95 10.67 -1.75 -11.11
N ASP A 96 10.68 -1.57 -12.42
CA ASP A 96 11.81 -1.03 -13.16
C ASP A 96 11.82 0.50 -13.19
N THR A 97 12.93 1.07 -13.66
CA THR A 97 13.13 2.53 -13.74
C THR A 97 12.22 3.22 -14.75
N LEU A 98 11.65 2.51 -15.72
CA LEU A 98 10.70 3.07 -16.69
C LEU A 98 9.32 3.31 -16.10
N GLN A 99 9.02 2.66 -14.97
CA GLN A 99 7.77 2.82 -14.20
C GLN A 99 6.48 2.57 -15.02
N LEU A 100 6.55 1.75 -16.07
CA LEU A 100 5.42 1.47 -16.96
C LEU A 100 4.49 0.36 -16.44
N HIS A 101 4.91 -0.37 -15.40
CA HIS A 101 4.24 -1.57 -14.91
C HIS A 101 3.41 -1.36 -13.62
N GLY A 102 3.07 -0.11 -13.30
CA GLY A 102 2.21 0.20 -12.15
C GLY A 102 0.84 -0.48 -12.23
N GLY A 103 0.23 -0.51 -13.42
CA GLY A 103 -1.03 -1.21 -13.67
C GLY A 103 -0.95 -2.72 -13.48
N ASP A 104 0.16 -3.35 -13.87
CA ASP A 104 0.40 -4.79 -13.63
C ASP A 104 0.49 -5.08 -12.14
N GLY A 105 1.20 -4.24 -11.39
CA GLY A 105 1.28 -4.32 -9.93
C GLY A 105 -0.09 -4.16 -9.27
N ALA A 106 -0.89 -3.19 -9.72
CA ALA A 106 -2.24 -3.00 -9.20
C ALA A 106 -3.14 -4.22 -9.47
N ASN A 107 -3.08 -4.77 -10.68
CA ASN A 107 -3.84 -5.96 -11.04
C ASN A 107 -3.43 -7.20 -10.22
N ASP A 108 -2.13 -7.39 -9.97
CA ASP A 108 -1.63 -8.47 -9.12
C ASP A 108 -2.11 -8.30 -7.68
N ALA A 109 -1.98 -7.10 -7.11
CA ALA A 109 -2.47 -6.79 -5.76
C ALA A 109 -3.98 -7.04 -5.62
N ILE A 110 -4.79 -6.56 -6.56
CA ILE A 110 -6.24 -6.77 -6.59
C ILE A 110 -6.59 -8.25 -6.70
N SER A 111 -5.92 -8.98 -7.58
CA SER A 111 -6.15 -10.42 -7.77
C SER A 111 -5.81 -11.19 -6.50
N HIS A 112 -4.72 -10.82 -5.82
CA HIS A 112 -4.34 -11.43 -4.56
C HIS A 112 -5.36 -11.13 -3.45
N VAL A 113 -5.79 -9.87 -3.28
CA VAL A 113 -6.84 -9.49 -2.32
C VAL A 113 -8.12 -10.31 -2.55
N LYS A 114 -8.58 -10.42 -3.79
CA LYS A 114 -9.75 -11.22 -4.14
C LYS A 114 -9.59 -12.68 -3.73
N SER A 115 -8.43 -13.27 -4.01
CA SER A 115 -8.12 -14.66 -3.65
C SER A 115 -8.12 -14.86 -2.14
N THR A 116 -7.46 -13.96 -1.40
CA THR A 116 -7.38 -14.03 0.06
C THR A 116 -8.77 -13.89 0.69
N VAL A 117 -9.56 -12.90 0.29
CA VAL A 117 -10.92 -12.70 0.82
C VAL A 117 -11.85 -13.85 0.47
N SER A 118 -11.70 -14.44 -0.73
CA SER A 118 -12.49 -15.63 -1.13
C SER A 118 -12.19 -16.85 -0.27
N SER A 119 -10.92 -17.05 0.09
CA SER A 119 -10.47 -18.21 0.88
C SER A 119 -10.58 -17.96 2.39
N CYS A 120 -10.37 -16.72 2.81
CA CYS A 120 -10.31 -16.27 4.20
C CYS A 120 -11.10 -14.97 4.39
N PRO A 121 -12.43 -15.02 4.43
CA PRO A 121 -13.29 -13.82 4.40
C PRO A 121 -13.09 -12.85 5.57
N ASN A 122 -12.60 -13.35 6.70
CA ASN A 122 -12.38 -12.56 7.91
C ASN A 122 -10.97 -11.96 8.01
N THR A 123 -10.05 -12.36 7.15
CA THR A 123 -8.70 -11.80 7.11
C THR A 123 -8.75 -10.31 6.80
N LYS A 124 -8.12 -9.50 7.65
CA LYS A 124 -7.99 -8.05 7.44
C LYS A 124 -6.87 -7.78 6.45
N ILE A 125 -7.15 -7.03 5.41
CA ILE A 125 -6.17 -6.65 4.40
C ILE A 125 -5.54 -5.30 4.78
N VAL A 126 -4.20 -5.24 4.73
CA VAL A 126 -3.43 -4.01 4.82
C VAL A 126 -2.74 -3.81 3.47
N LEU A 127 -3.06 -2.72 2.78
CA LEU A 127 -2.38 -2.36 1.54
C LEU A 127 -1.20 -1.45 1.87
N GLY A 128 -0.06 -1.66 1.25
CA GLY A 128 1.11 -0.84 1.47
C GLY A 128 1.99 -0.68 0.24
N GLY A 129 2.72 0.45 0.17
CA GLY A 129 3.65 0.70 -0.94
C GLY A 129 4.70 1.74 -0.62
N TYR A 130 5.87 1.60 -1.27
CA TYR A 130 6.98 2.55 -1.15
C TYR A 130 7.41 3.05 -2.54
N SER A 131 7.58 4.37 -2.70
CA SER A 131 8.07 4.98 -3.94
C SER A 131 7.17 4.58 -5.13
N GLN A 132 7.69 3.95 -6.17
CA GLN A 132 6.89 3.38 -7.27
C GLN A 132 5.78 2.45 -6.76
N GLY A 133 6.03 1.69 -5.70
CA GLY A 133 5.02 0.87 -5.08
C GLY A 133 3.89 1.67 -4.41
N ALA A 134 4.15 2.89 -3.94
CA ALA A 134 3.09 3.79 -3.48
C ALA A 134 2.14 4.15 -4.64
N SER A 135 2.68 4.43 -5.83
CA SER A 135 1.88 4.66 -7.04
C SER A 135 1.05 3.43 -7.44
N VAL A 136 1.56 2.21 -7.25
CA VAL A 136 0.77 0.98 -7.43
C VAL A 136 -0.44 0.95 -6.49
N ILE A 137 -0.25 1.32 -5.23
CA ILE A 137 -1.33 1.37 -4.24
C ILE A 137 -2.30 2.52 -4.53
N ASP A 138 -1.83 3.64 -5.06
CA ASP A 138 -2.70 4.73 -5.54
C ASP A 138 -3.66 4.23 -6.62
N ILE A 139 -3.16 3.45 -7.60
CA ILE A 139 -4.02 2.84 -8.63
C ILE A 139 -5.06 1.93 -7.98
N VAL A 140 -4.65 1.05 -7.05
CA VAL A 140 -5.57 0.16 -6.31
C VAL A 140 -6.63 0.96 -5.56
N ALA A 141 -6.25 2.09 -4.96
CA ALA A 141 -7.12 2.96 -4.18
C ALA A 141 -7.96 3.93 -5.03
N GLY A 142 -7.75 3.97 -6.34
CA GLY A 142 -8.46 4.87 -7.27
C GLY A 142 -8.00 6.32 -7.18
N VAL A 143 -6.75 6.56 -6.79
CA VAL A 143 -6.13 7.90 -6.76
C VAL A 143 -5.59 8.23 -8.16
N PRO A 144 -6.00 9.34 -8.78
CA PRO A 144 -5.43 9.77 -10.05
C PRO A 144 -4.04 10.38 -9.84
N ILE A 145 -3.00 9.77 -10.42
CA ILE A 145 -1.64 10.30 -10.38
C ILE A 145 -1.49 11.32 -11.51
N GLY A 146 -1.18 12.57 -11.14
CA GLY A 146 -1.11 13.66 -12.11
C GLY A 146 -2.42 13.92 -12.89
N GLY A 147 -3.57 13.57 -12.28
CA GLY A 147 -4.89 13.70 -12.90
C GLY A 147 -5.26 12.57 -13.86
N ILE A 148 -4.43 11.55 -14.01
CA ILE A 148 -4.64 10.42 -14.93
C ILE A 148 -4.95 9.15 -14.11
N ASN A 149 -6.03 8.46 -14.47
CA ASN A 149 -6.36 7.14 -13.91
C ASN A 149 -5.61 6.06 -14.68
N TRP A 150 -4.75 5.32 -13.98
CA TRP A 150 -3.94 4.24 -14.52
C TRP A 150 -4.48 2.87 -14.07
N GLY A 151 -5.07 2.11 -14.97
CA GLY A 151 -5.48 0.75 -14.68
C GLY A 151 -6.77 0.60 -13.84
N SER A 152 -6.96 -0.58 -13.26
CA SER A 152 -8.15 -0.94 -12.49
C SER A 152 -7.95 -0.63 -11.00
N LEU A 153 -9.00 -0.10 -10.37
CA LEU A 153 -9.06 0.07 -8.92
C LEU A 153 -9.64 -1.18 -8.24
N LEU A 154 -9.46 -1.29 -6.93
CA LEU A 154 -10.05 -2.35 -6.13
C LEU A 154 -11.59 -2.27 -6.23
N PRO A 155 -12.30 -3.37 -6.57
CA PRO A 155 -13.76 -3.34 -6.57
C PRO A 155 -14.32 -3.01 -5.19
N PRO A 156 -15.38 -2.18 -5.12
CA PRO A 156 -15.91 -1.65 -3.86
C PRO A 156 -16.32 -2.70 -2.84
N GLU A 157 -16.75 -3.88 -3.29
CA GLU A 157 -17.14 -5.00 -2.43
C GLU A 157 -16.01 -5.50 -1.52
N TYR A 158 -14.75 -5.28 -1.91
CA TYR A 158 -13.57 -5.65 -1.12
C TYR A 158 -13.09 -4.55 -0.17
N ALA A 159 -13.65 -3.34 -0.28
CA ALA A 159 -13.21 -2.21 0.53
C ALA A 159 -13.36 -2.45 2.04
N ASN A 160 -14.38 -3.22 2.45
CA ASN A 160 -14.62 -3.54 3.85
C ASN A 160 -13.58 -4.52 4.44
N ASN A 161 -12.94 -5.33 3.60
CA ASN A 161 -11.84 -6.20 4.02
C ASN A 161 -10.54 -5.42 4.24
N VAL A 162 -10.37 -4.25 3.58
CA VAL A 162 -9.21 -3.40 3.81
C VAL A 162 -9.34 -2.68 5.14
N ALA A 163 -8.46 -3.00 6.08
CA ALA A 163 -8.40 -2.37 7.39
C ALA A 163 -7.59 -1.07 7.36
N ALA A 164 -6.49 -1.05 6.61
CA ALA A 164 -5.61 0.12 6.51
C ALA A 164 -4.87 0.17 5.16
N VAL A 165 -4.45 1.39 4.80
CA VAL A 165 -3.56 1.65 3.66
C VAL A 165 -2.40 2.50 4.15
N VAL A 166 -1.17 2.15 3.76
CA VAL A 166 0.04 2.91 4.11
C VAL A 166 0.91 3.13 2.88
N THR A 167 1.30 4.37 2.63
CA THR A 167 2.21 4.73 1.55
C THR A 167 3.40 5.50 2.09
N PHE A 168 4.56 5.31 1.45
CA PHE A 168 5.81 5.95 1.81
C PHE A 168 6.45 6.56 0.57
N GLY A 169 6.82 7.84 0.64
CA GLY A 169 7.48 8.52 -0.46
C GLY A 169 6.62 8.56 -1.73
N ASN A 170 5.36 8.89 -1.57
CA ASN A 170 4.36 8.85 -2.61
C ASN A 170 4.46 10.09 -3.52
N VAL A 171 4.61 9.88 -4.82
CA VAL A 171 4.66 10.97 -5.80
C VAL A 171 3.33 11.75 -5.89
N ALA A 172 2.21 11.12 -5.52
CA ALA A 172 0.90 11.77 -5.53
C ALA A 172 0.84 12.99 -4.63
N ASP A 173 1.59 13.03 -3.53
CA ASP A 173 1.70 14.19 -2.63
C ASP A 173 2.13 15.46 -3.37
N ARG A 174 2.98 15.33 -4.40
CA ARG A 174 3.42 16.45 -5.25
C ARG A 174 2.54 16.66 -6.47
N ALA A 175 1.87 15.61 -6.95
CA ALA A 175 1.23 15.62 -8.27
C ALA A 175 -0.29 15.88 -8.23
N GLY A 176 -0.93 15.85 -7.07
CA GLY A 176 -2.39 16.05 -7.01
C GLY A 176 -2.99 15.90 -5.62
N GLY A 177 -2.21 15.51 -4.65
CA GLY A 177 -2.61 15.34 -3.27
C GLY A 177 -2.51 13.91 -2.77
N SER A 178 -2.39 13.79 -1.45
CA SER A 178 -2.16 12.51 -0.77
C SER A 178 -3.34 11.54 -0.91
N LEU A 179 -3.05 10.25 -0.85
CA LEU A 179 -4.02 9.17 -0.92
C LEU A 179 -5.17 9.32 0.10
N PRO A 180 -4.93 9.71 1.39
CA PRO A 180 -6.00 9.94 2.35
C PRO A 180 -7.08 10.94 1.91
N VAL A 181 -6.69 11.92 1.09
CA VAL A 181 -7.59 12.97 0.59
C VAL A 181 -8.24 12.58 -0.74
N GLN A 182 -7.49 11.91 -1.62
CA GLN A 182 -7.90 11.64 -2.99
C GLN A 182 -8.75 10.37 -3.14
N SER A 183 -8.51 9.35 -2.33
CA SER A 183 -9.29 8.11 -2.43
C SER A 183 -10.63 8.23 -1.70
N ALA A 184 -11.71 8.29 -2.48
CA ALA A 184 -13.07 8.30 -1.92
C ALA A 184 -13.40 7.00 -1.16
N MET A 185 -12.79 5.86 -1.57
CA MET A 185 -13.10 4.54 -1.03
C MET A 185 -12.21 4.18 0.17
N LEU A 186 -10.92 4.46 0.13
CA LEU A 186 -9.94 4.00 1.10
C LEU A 186 -9.28 5.13 1.89
N GLY A 187 -9.51 6.39 1.55
CA GLY A 187 -8.83 7.53 2.15
C GLY A 187 -9.00 7.62 3.68
N SER A 188 -10.19 7.32 4.21
CA SER A 188 -10.44 7.33 5.67
C SER A 188 -9.69 6.23 6.45
N LYS A 189 -9.12 5.27 5.73
CA LYS A 189 -8.34 4.15 6.27
C LYS A 189 -6.85 4.29 5.96
N ALA A 190 -6.43 5.40 5.37
CA ALA A 190 -5.11 5.56 4.82
C ALA A 190 -4.25 6.55 5.61
N ILE A 191 -2.95 6.28 5.55
CA ILE A 191 -1.91 7.23 5.91
C ILE A 191 -0.88 7.27 4.79
N ASP A 192 -0.47 8.48 4.43
CA ASP A 192 0.58 8.75 3.46
C ASP A 192 1.75 9.43 4.16
N LEU A 193 2.92 8.81 4.11
CA LEU A 193 4.09 9.23 4.89
C LEU A 193 5.18 9.76 3.95
N CYS A 194 5.39 11.07 4.03
CA CYS A 194 6.43 11.77 3.28
C CYS A 194 7.52 12.28 4.22
N ASN A 195 8.78 11.89 3.96
CA ASN A 195 9.92 12.49 4.62
C ASN A 195 10.13 13.92 4.04
N PRO A 196 10.26 14.97 4.88
CA PRO A 196 10.45 16.34 4.41
C PRO A 196 11.67 16.56 3.50
N ASN A 197 12.68 15.65 3.58
CA ASN A 197 13.86 15.69 2.72
C ASN A 197 13.74 14.82 1.47
N ASP A 198 12.60 14.15 1.27
CA ASP A 198 12.37 13.27 0.12
C ASP A 198 11.93 14.09 -1.11
N PRO A 199 12.72 14.14 -2.20
CA PRO A 199 12.36 14.89 -3.40
C PRO A 199 11.19 14.27 -4.19
N ILE A 200 10.80 13.03 -3.91
CA ILE A 200 9.70 12.36 -4.62
C ILE A 200 8.34 12.88 -4.13
N CYS A 201 8.14 12.95 -2.84
CA CYS A 201 6.86 13.34 -2.23
C CYS A 201 6.83 14.79 -1.74
N HIS A 202 7.98 15.41 -1.46
CA HIS A 202 8.07 16.77 -0.96
C HIS A 202 8.76 17.71 -1.97
N ALA A 203 8.12 18.86 -2.25
CA ALA A 203 8.69 19.93 -3.08
C ALA A 203 9.19 21.06 -2.19
N GLY A 204 10.50 21.14 -1.92
CA GLY A 204 11.03 22.21 -1.07
C GLY A 204 12.55 22.26 -1.07
N PRO A 205 13.14 23.30 -0.45
CA PRO A 205 14.57 23.37 -0.24
C PRO A 205 15.03 22.29 0.75
N GLY A 206 16.26 21.80 0.57
CA GLY A 206 16.86 20.78 1.43
C GLY A 206 16.53 19.34 1.06
N ASN A 207 15.83 19.12 -0.06
CA ASN A 207 15.56 17.78 -0.58
C ASN A 207 16.85 17.09 -1.01
N GLU A 208 17.06 15.88 -0.50
CA GLU A 208 18.20 15.03 -0.84
C GLU A 208 17.70 13.62 -1.14
N TRP A 209 18.31 12.97 -2.13
CA TRP A 209 17.94 11.59 -2.49
C TRP A 209 18.02 10.62 -1.31
N ARG A 210 18.89 10.88 -0.33
CA ARG A 210 18.95 10.11 0.92
C ARG A 210 17.66 10.19 1.73
N GLY A 211 16.93 11.31 1.67
CA GLY A 211 15.61 11.44 2.29
C GLY A 211 14.65 10.39 1.76
N HIS A 212 14.71 10.13 0.45
CA HIS A 212 13.92 9.08 -0.21
C HIS A 212 14.47 7.68 0.09
N SER A 213 15.75 7.44 -0.17
CA SER A 213 16.32 6.10 -0.13
C SER A 213 16.57 5.56 1.28
N GLU A 214 16.81 6.40 2.29
CA GLU A 214 17.20 5.99 3.64
C GLU A 214 16.28 6.53 4.74
N GLY A 215 15.49 7.54 4.44
CA GLY A 215 14.78 8.34 5.43
C GLY A 215 13.52 7.73 6.04
N TYR A 216 13.09 6.54 5.61
CA TYR A 216 11.83 5.94 6.09
C TYR A 216 12.01 4.96 7.25
N ILE A 217 13.18 4.34 7.36
CA ILE A 217 13.48 3.32 8.38
C ILE A 217 14.38 3.92 9.46
N PRO A 218 14.08 3.75 10.75
CA PRO A 218 12.90 3.05 11.31
C PRO A 218 11.71 3.96 11.58
N VAL A 219 11.86 5.28 11.56
CA VAL A 219 10.90 6.24 12.12
C VAL A 219 9.53 6.12 11.48
N TYR A 220 9.43 6.27 10.16
CA TYR A 220 8.16 6.24 9.45
C TYR A 220 7.56 4.83 9.40
N THR A 221 8.39 3.78 9.30
CA THR A 221 7.90 2.40 9.33
C THR A 221 7.32 2.02 10.68
N THR A 222 7.87 2.52 11.79
CA THR A 222 7.31 2.34 13.13
C THR A 222 6.01 3.12 13.31
N GLN A 223 5.95 4.33 12.78
CA GLN A 223 4.75 5.17 12.81
C GLN A 223 3.60 4.54 12.01
N ALA A 224 3.88 4.06 10.79
CA ALA A 224 2.92 3.33 9.98
C ALA A 224 2.40 2.08 10.69
N ALA A 225 3.30 1.33 11.33
CA ALA A 225 2.96 0.13 12.08
C ALA A 225 2.00 0.44 13.24
N ALA A 226 2.23 1.52 13.98
CA ALA A 226 1.34 1.96 15.05
C ALA A 226 -0.05 2.33 14.53
N PHE A 227 -0.11 3.07 13.42
CA PHE A 227 -1.37 3.40 12.76
C PHE A 227 -2.13 2.13 12.35
N VAL A 228 -1.47 1.17 11.69
CA VAL A 228 -2.10 -0.07 11.24
C VAL A 228 -2.52 -0.94 12.42
N ALA A 229 -1.67 -1.10 13.44
CA ALA A 229 -2.00 -1.85 14.64
C ALA A 229 -3.26 -1.29 15.32
N SER A 230 -3.40 0.05 15.42
CA SER A 230 -4.60 0.68 15.95
C SER A 230 -5.87 0.33 15.16
N LYS A 231 -5.77 0.18 13.84
CA LYS A 231 -6.90 -0.21 12.98
C LYS A 231 -7.22 -1.71 13.10
N LEU A 232 -6.21 -2.55 13.22
CA LEU A 232 -6.39 -4.00 13.35
C LEU A 232 -6.96 -4.39 14.71
N LEU A 233 -6.50 -3.71 15.77
CA LEU A 233 -6.92 -3.98 17.15
C LEU A 233 -8.22 -3.25 17.55
N ALA A 234 -8.73 -2.36 16.69
CA ALA A 234 -9.99 -1.66 16.95
C ALA A 234 -11.14 -2.67 17.16
N GLY A 235 -11.73 -2.66 18.35
CA GLY A 235 -12.83 -3.56 18.74
C GLY A 235 -12.39 -4.88 19.38
N THR A 236 -11.10 -5.17 19.52
CA THR A 236 -10.61 -6.37 20.23
C THR A 236 -10.44 -6.16 21.74
N GLY A 237 -10.50 -4.90 22.20
CA GLY A 237 -10.20 -4.54 23.59
C GLY A 237 -8.70 -4.51 23.92
N GLN A 238 -7.84 -4.80 22.95
CA GLN A 238 -6.39 -4.69 23.10
C GLN A 238 -5.94 -3.26 22.80
N GLU A 239 -5.10 -2.71 23.66
CA GLU A 239 -4.49 -1.40 23.46
C GLU A 239 -3.13 -1.54 22.75
N VAL A 240 -2.86 -0.64 21.80
CA VAL A 240 -1.55 -0.53 21.17
C VAL A 240 -0.60 0.07 22.21
N PRO A 241 0.53 -0.59 22.55
CA PRO A 241 1.48 -0.04 23.50
C PRO A 241 1.95 1.36 23.07
N GLY A 242 1.72 2.36 23.92
CA GLY A 242 2.09 3.76 23.66
C GLY A 242 1.04 4.63 22.97
N PHE A 243 -0.12 4.10 22.63
CA PHE A 243 -1.25 4.85 22.08
C PHE A 243 -2.49 4.60 22.94
N GLY A 244 -2.85 5.54 23.80
CA GLY A 244 -4.13 5.48 24.52
C GLY A 244 -5.33 5.73 23.57
N PRO A 245 -6.56 5.32 23.95
CA PRO A 245 -7.76 5.32 23.09
C PRO A 245 -8.27 6.68 22.62
N SER A 246 -7.60 7.77 22.91
CA SER A 246 -8.10 9.12 22.68
C SER A 246 -7.13 10.13 22.10
N VAL A 247 -6.04 9.70 21.46
CA VAL A 247 -5.19 10.65 20.75
C VAL A 247 -5.63 10.72 19.29
N PRO A 248 -6.20 11.84 18.82
CA PRO A 248 -6.41 12.06 17.40
C PRO A 248 -5.06 11.96 16.70
N TRP A 249 -4.96 11.05 15.75
CA TRP A 249 -3.73 10.85 14.99
C TRP A 249 -3.52 12.04 14.05
N TYR A 250 -2.64 12.94 14.45
CA TYR A 250 -2.13 13.99 13.56
C TYR A 250 -0.86 13.44 12.90
N GLY A 251 -0.94 13.11 11.61
CA GLY A 251 0.24 12.83 10.79
C GLY A 251 1.28 13.94 10.89
N PRO A 252 2.55 13.69 10.50
CA PRO A 252 3.56 14.73 10.50
C PRO A 252 3.06 15.91 9.70
N GLN A 253 2.84 17.04 10.40
CA GLN A 253 2.47 18.30 9.77
C GLN A 253 3.62 18.70 8.86
N THR A 254 3.38 18.77 7.55
CA THR A 254 4.32 19.41 6.64
C THR A 254 4.53 20.85 7.12
N PRO A 255 5.76 21.29 7.41
CA PRO A 255 5.99 22.68 7.76
C PRO A 255 5.67 23.55 6.56
N GLY A 256 4.58 24.32 6.61
CA GLY A 256 4.51 25.43 5.69
C GLY A 256 3.17 25.93 5.17
N TYR A 257 2.03 25.26 5.31
CA TYR A 257 0.77 25.86 4.87
C TYR A 257 -0.41 25.42 5.75
N GLY A 258 -0.60 26.12 6.83
CA GLY A 258 -1.78 26.05 7.67
C GLY A 258 -1.64 27.00 8.88
N PRO A 259 -2.72 27.52 9.46
CA PRO A 259 -2.63 28.31 10.67
C PRO A 259 -2.00 27.48 11.79
N PRO A 260 -1.12 28.06 12.65
CA PRO A 260 -0.44 27.32 13.70
C PRO A 260 -1.47 26.75 14.68
N THR A 261 -1.66 25.43 14.65
CA THR A 261 -2.37 24.73 15.71
C THR A 261 -1.41 24.50 16.87
N PRO A 262 -1.88 24.64 18.12
CA PRO A 262 -1.02 24.48 19.29
C PRO A 262 -0.44 23.06 19.36
N TRP A 263 0.88 22.98 19.44
CA TRP A 263 1.64 21.76 19.61
C TRP A 263 1.42 21.20 21.01
N TYR A 264 0.73 20.06 21.13
CA TYR A 264 0.72 19.29 22.37
C TYR A 264 1.72 18.16 22.24
N GLY A 265 2.94 18.39 22.74
CA GLY A 265 3.95 17.36 22.93
C GLY A 265 3.50 16.34 23.98
N PRO A 266 4.19 15.16 24.07
CA PRO A 266 3.87 14.15 25.07
C PRO A 266 3.95 14.76 26.47
N GLN A 267 2.84 14.73 27.20
CA GLN A 267 2.76 15.21 28.57
C GLN A 267 3.54 14.24 29.47
N THR A 268 4.61 14.72 30.07
CA THR A 268 5.25 14.00 31.17
C THR A 268 4.28 13.88 32.33
N PRO A 269 4.21 12.76 33.06
CA PRO A 269 3.35 12.62 34.24
C PRO A 269 3.81 13.58 35.33
N GLY A 270 2.96 14.49 35.73
CA GLY A 270 3.24 15.28 36.94
C GLY A 270 2.71 16.68 37.04
N TYR A 271 2.07 17.26 36.01
CA TYR A 271 1.48 18.61 36.16
C TYR A 271 0.00 18.57 35.78
N GLY A 272 -0.83 18.84 36.81
CA GLY A 272 -2.26 19.02 36.66
C GLY A 272 -2.61 20.19 35.74
N PRO A 273 -3.87 20.32 35.26
CA PRO A 273 -4.27 21.31 34.30
C PRO A 273 -4.18 22.72 34.93
N GLN A 274 -3.23 23.50 34.46
CA GLN A 274 -3.26 24.97 34.71
C GLN A 274 -4.10 25.57 33.59
N THR A 275 -5.27 26.08 33.94
CA THR A 275 -6.10 26.86 33.04
C THR A 275 -5.41 28.20 32.76
N PRO A 276 -5.09 28.55 31.51
CA PRO A 276 -4.66 29.91 31.20
C PRO A 276 -5.88 30.85 31.31
N ARG A 277 -5.84 31.78 32.25
CA ARG A 277 -6.74 32.92 32.25
C ARG A 277 -6.34 33.87 31.13
N TYR A 278 -6.96 33.75 29.99
CA TYR A 278 -7.01 34.81 28.99
C TYR A 278 -8.47 35.21 28.78
N GLY A 279 -8.81 36.36 29.34
CA GLY A 279 -10.05 37.04 29.00
C GLY A 279 -10.01 37.51 27.53
N PRO A 280 -11.17 37.74 26.90
CA PRO A 280 -11.23 38.16 25.51
C PRO A 280 -10.63 39.57 25.38
N GLN A 281 -9.46 39.69 24.75
CA GLN A 281 -8.98 40.96 24.24
C GLN A 281 -9.59 41.13 22.85
N THR A 282 -10.52 42.02 22.72
CA THR A 282 -11.02 42.52 21.45
C THR A 282 -9.98 43.45 20.82
N PRO A 283 -9.35 43.12 19.69
CA PRO A 283 -8.65 44.13 18.91
C PRO A 283 -9.69 44.93 18.13
N GLY A 284 -9.83 46.20 18.49
CA GLY A 284 -10.58 47.12 17.66
C GLY A 284 -9.81 47.47 16.40
N TYR A 285 -10.21 46.86 15.28
CA TYR A 285 -9.89 47.35 13.94
C TYR A 285 -11.20 47.54 13.19
N GLY A 286 -11.59 48.81 13.07
CA GLY A 286 -12.64 49.21 12.14
C GLY A 286 -12.19 49.03 10.69
N PRO A 287 -13.13 48.87 9.76
CA PRO A 287 -12.80 48.67 8.35
C PRO A 287 -12.15 49.95 7.79
N GLN A 288 -10.90 49.86 7.33
CA GLN A 288 -10.29 50.87 6.49
C GLN A 288 -10.69 50.60 5.05
N THR A 289 -11.53 51.44 4.50
CA THR A 289 -11.83 51.49 3.07
C THR A 289 -10.65 52.10 2.31
N PRO A 290 -10.03 51.44 1.31
CA PRO A 290 -9.14 52.09 0.39
C PRO A 290 -9.94 52.94 -0.61
N GLY A 291 -9.75 54.26 -0.55
CA GLY A 291 -10.29 55.16 -1.56
C GLY A 291 -9.50 55.06 -2.87
N TYR A 292 -10.10 54.51 -3.87
CA TYR A 292 -9.64 54.66 -5.25
C TYR A 292 -10.40 55.81 -5.92
N GLY A 293 -9.69 56.95 -6.09
CA GLY A 293 -10.12 58.00 -6.99
C GLY A 293 -9.59 57.71 -8.42
N PRO A 294 -10.30 58.15 -9.46
CA PRO A 294 -9.87 57.92 -10.85
C PRO A 294 -8.66 58.76 -11.19
N GLN A 295 -7.57 58.13 -11.63
CA GLN A 295 -6.43 58.84 -12.24
C GLN A 295 -6.56 58.82 -13.76
N THR A 296 -6.55 60.00 -14.35
CA THR A 296 -6.48 60.27 -15.81
C THR A 296 -5.12 59.91 -16.39
N PRO A 297 -5.03 59.50 -17.65
CA PRO A 297 -3.77 59.12 -18.30
C PRO A 297 -2.95 60.34 -18.71
N GLY A 298 -1.72 60.41 -18.22
CA GLY A 298 -0.69 61.34 -18.69
C GLY A 298 0.24 60.67 -19.69
N SER A 299 0.35 61.30 -20.84
CA SER A 299 1.17 60.91 -22.00
C SER A 299 2.68 61.12 -21.79
N GLY A 300 3.53 60.18 -22.26
CA GLY A 300 4.92 60.43 -22.61
C GLY A 300 5.90 59.32 -22.20
N PRO A 301 7.12 59.26 -22.81
CA PRO A 301 7.37 58.89 -24.18
C PRO A 301 8.09 57.55 -24.33
N SER A 302 8.03 56.99 -25.52
CA SER A 302 8.69 55.76 -25.99
C SER A 302 10.21 55.77 -25.85
N ILE A 303 10.77 54.71 -25.28
CA ILE A 303 12.17 54.33 -25.47
C ILE A 303 12.22 52.92 -26.06
N HIS A 304 12.78 52.84 -27.27
CA HIS A 304 13.18 51.60 -27.91
C HIS A 304 14.32 50.93 -27.12
N GLY A 305 14.16 49.73 -26.68
CA GLY A 305 15.20 48.86 -26.13
C GLY A 305 15.09 47.49 -26.76
N SER A 306 16.11 47.17 -27.56
CA SER A 306 16.33 45.96 -28.33
C SER A 306 16.36 44.71 -27.43
N VAL A 307 15.65 43.66 -27.86
CA VAL A 307 15.68 42.33 -27.30
C VAL A 307 16.89 41.57 -27.88
N PRO A 308 17.73 40.94 -27.07
CA PRO A 308 18.69 39.94 -27.56
C PRO A 308 18.03 38.55 -27.71
N PRO A 309 18.55 37.68 -28.60
CA PRO A 309 17.90 36.44 -28.96
C PRO A 309 18.16 35.31 -27.93
N ASP A 310 17.21 34.40 -27.90
CA ASP A 310 17.10 33.09 -27.31
C ASP A 310 18.38 32.39 -26.78
N SER A 311 18.37 32.10 -25.48
CA SER A 311 19.14 31.00 -24.90
C SER A 311 18.21 29.84 -24.62
N PRO A 312 18.55 28.61 -25.02
CA PRO A 312 17.71 27.46 -24.76
C PRO A 312 17.73 27.08 -23.27
N ALA A 313 16.57 26.80 -22.75
CA ALA A 313 16.37 26.27 -21.41
C ALA A 313 17.07 24.89 -21.23
N PRO A 314 17.66 24.61 -20.08
CA PRO A 314 18.21 23.29 -19.79
C PRO A 314 17.08 22.27 -19.67
N GLN A 315 17.16 21.19 -20.44
CA GLN A 315 16.30 20.03 -20.32
C GLN A 315 16.63 19.31 -19.02
N ALA A 316 15.64 19.11 -18.15
CA ALA A 316 15.74 18.25 -17.02
C ALA A 316 15.85 16.78 -17.46
N PRO A 317 16.70 15.96 -16.83
CA PRO A 317 16.74 14.55 -17.15
C PRO A 317 15.44 13.87 -16.66
N LEU A 318 14.83 13.11 -17.56
CA LEU A 318 13.78 12.15 -17.25
C LEU A 318 14.39 11.05 -16.39
N VAL A 319 13.87 10.91 -15.17
CA VAL A 319 14.15 9.78 -14.27
C VAL A 319 12.87 8.95 -14.12
#